data_94c5b4d6d004b07c2869e52057c08314
#
_entry.id   94c5b4d6d004b07c2869e52057c08314
#
_cell.length_a   1.000
_cell.length_b   1.000
_cell.length_c   1.000
_cell.angle_alpha   90.00
_cell.angle_beta   90.00
_cell.angle_gamma   90.00
#
_symmetry.space_group_name_H-M   'P 1'
#
loop_
_entity.id
_entity.type
_entity.pdbx_description
1 polymer ?
#
loop_
_entity_poly.entity_id
_entity_poly.type
_entity_poly.pdbx_seq_one_letter_code
_entity_poly.pdbx_strand_id
1 'polypeptide(L)'
;MVGTFQAAIPTRKAIPDTMRALVFHGPNRIGVEHLPIPRPGPGEAVIRVTLTTICGTDLHILKGEYPVKPGLVIGHEPVGVIHELGTGLSGYAVGDPVLVGAITPCGQCNYCLSGDWSQCGGPIGGWKFGNTINGAQAEFLLVPNAQANLAKIPDDLSDEQVVLLADIASTGISAAESGNVKLGDAVAVFAQGPIGLCATAGARLRGAGFVIAVESDPVRAAMAKRMGADVIVDHTHADAVEEIRRLTGGKGVDVAIEALGTQATFESALQVLRAGGTLSSLGVYSGKLSVPLEPFAAGLGDHKIVTTLCPGGKERMRRLMELVRHGRLDLRPLLTHSFVLDQITGAYELFAERREGVIKVAIRP
;
A
#
# COMPACT_ATOMS: atom_id res chain seq x y z
N MET A 1 -15.92 24.00 60.16
CA MET A 1 -16.70 23.70 58.92
C MET A 1 -15.69 23.40 57.86
N VAL A 2 -15.53 22.11 57.51
CA VAL A 2 -14.63 21.64 56.46
C VAL A 2 -15.48 21.39 55.23
N GLY A 3 -15.37 22.23 54.22
CA GLY A 3 -16.09 22.09 52.97
C GLY A 3 -15.48 20.98 52.11
N THR A 4 -16.25 19.92 51.84
CA THR A 4 -15.89 18.85 50.92
C THR A 4 -16.03 19.36 49.48
N PHE A 5 -14.91 19.50 48.78
CA PHE A 5 -14.89 19.69 47.34
C PHE A 5 -15.18 18.35 46.67
N GLN A 6 -16.40 18.17 46.15
CA GLN A 6 -16.71 17.13 45.20
C GLN A 6 -16.19 17.55 43.83
N ALA A 7 -15.11 16.92 43.35
CA ALA A 7 -14.65 17.06 41.98
C ALA A 7 -15.72 16.46 41.06
N ALA A 8 -16.26 17.25 40.12
CA ALA A 8 -17.16 16.80 39.09
C ALA A 8 -16.45 15.78 38.20
N ILE A 9 -16.95 14.56 38.15
CA ILE A 9 -16.51 13.52 37.22
C ILE A 9 -16.88 14.03 35.81
N PRO A 10 -15.92 14.16 34.89
CA PRO A 10 -16.26 14.59 33.53
C PRO A 10 -17.21 13.56 32.91
N THR A 11 -18.39 14.03 32.50
CA THR A 11 -19.37 13.22 31.76
C THR A 11 -18.69 12.70 30.50
N ARG A 12 -18.52 11.37 30.40
CA ARG A 12 -18.13 10.70 29.15
C ARG A 12 -19.12 11.14 28.08
N LYS A 13 -18.67 11.83 27.03
CA LYS A 13 -19.47 12.09 25.84
C LYS A 13 -20.03 10.74 25.38
N ALA A 14 -21.35 10.63 25.23
CA ALA A 14 -21.97 9.45 24.68
C ALA A 14 -21.35 9.18 23.28
N ILE A 15 -20.83 7.97 23.11
CA ILE A 15 -20.32 7.53 21.81
C ILE A 15 -21.56 7.40 20.92
N PRO A 16 -21.57 8.02 19.71
CA PRO A 16 -22.69 7.87 18.80
C PRO A 16 -22.86 6.39 18.43
N ASP A 17 -24.09 5.94 18.23
CA ASP A 17 -24.38 4.55 17.81
C ASP A 17 -24.06 4.33 16.32
N THR A 18 -23.79 5.40 15.57
CA THR A 18 -23.48 5.38 14.14
C THR A 18 -22.18 6.11 13.83
N MET A 19 -21.55 5.74 12.72
CA MET A 19 -20.36 6.33 12.16
C MET A 19 -20.59 6.81 10.73
N ARG A 20 -19.83 7.80 10.27
CA ARG A 20 -19.74 8.16 8.86
C ARG A 20 -18.79 7.21 8.15
N ALA A 21 -19.15 6.82 6.93
CA ALA A 21 -18.34 5.91 6.12
C ALA A 21 -18.59 6.12 4.63
N LEU A 22 -17.57 5.96 3.80
CA LEU A 22 -17.71 6.00 2.34
C LEU A 22 -18.20 4.66 1.82
N VAL A 23 -19.45 4.62 1.35
CA VAL A 23 -20.10 3.41 0.83
C VAL A 23 -20.01 3.36 -0.69
N PHE A 24 -19.65 2.19 -1.21
CA PHE A 24 -19.67 1.88 -2.64
C PHE A 24 -21.05 1.36 -3.06
N HIS A 25 -21.69 2.01 -4.03
CA HIS A 25 -23.03 1.66 -4.53
C HIS A 25 -23.02 0.98 -5.90
N GLY A 26 -21.84 0.67 -6.42
CA GLY A 26 -21.63 0.17 -7.78
C GLY A 26 -20.78 1.13 -8.61
N PRO A 27 -20.45 0.76 -9.87
CA PRO A 27 -19.55 1.54 -10.70
C PRO A 27 -19.90 3.02 -10.78
N ASN A 28 -18.90 3.86 -10.52
CA ASN A 28 -18.96 5.33 -10.49
C ASN A 28 -19.95 5.90 -9.46
N ARG A 29 -20.31 5.13 -8.42
CA ARG A 29 -21.21 5.59 -7.37
C ARG A 29 -20.65 5.29 -5.99
N ILE A 30 -20.23 6.34 -5.30
CA ILE A 30 -19.81 6.32 -3.89
C ILE A 30 -20.52 7.46 -3.15
N GLY A 31 -20.73 7.30 -1.85
CA GLY A 31 -21.31 8.34 -1.00
C GLY A 31 -20.99 8.14 0.47
N VAL A 32 -20.90 9.24 1.21
CA VAL A 32 -20.74 9.19 2.67
C VAL A 32 -22.10 8.94 3.30
N GLU A 33 -22.19 7.91 4.13
CA GLU A 33 -23.40 7.49 4.81
C GLU A 33 -23.17 7.27 6.30
N HIS A 34 -24.26 7.21 7.05
CA HIS A 34 -24.26 6.80 8.46
C HIS A 34 -24.54 5.30 8.59
N LEU A 35 -23.56 4.57 9.12
CA LEU A 35 -23.66 3.13 9.37
C LEU A 35 -23.53 2.86 10.87
N PRO A 36 -24.05 1.74 11.38
CA PRO A 36 -23.79 1.32 12.75
C PRO A 36 -22.30 1.15 13.01
N ILE A 37 -21.82 1.60 14.19
CA ILE A 37 -20.45 1.29 14.62
C ILE A 37 -20.32 -0.23 14.82
N PRO A 38 -19.31 -0.88 14.21
CA PRO A 38 -19.14 -2.32 14.36
C PRO A 38 -18.77 -2.70 15.81
N ARG A 39 -19.11 -3.92 16.21
CA ARG A 39 -18.73 -4.49 17.52
C ARG A 39 -17.77 -5.65 17.31
N PRO A 40 -16.69 -5.76 18.10
CA PRO A 40 -15.72 -6.82 17.93
C PRO A 40 -16.20 -8.13 18.56
N GLY A 41 -16.09 -9.23 17.80
CA GLY A 41 -16.19 -10.57 18.30
C GLY A 41 -14.87 -11.08 18.93
N PRO A 42 -14.81 -12.36 19.34
CA PRO A 42 -13.58 -12.97 19.85
C PRO A 42 -12.44 -12.87 18.81
N GLY A 43 -11.26 -12.42 19.23
CA GLY A 43 -10.09 -12.24 18.36
C GLY A 43 -10.12 -11.03 17.43
N GLU A 44 -11.15 -10.18 17.54
CA GLU A 44 -11.32 -8.97 16.74
C GLU A 44 -11.11 -7.71 17.58
N ALA A 45 -10.87 -6.59 16.93
CA ALA A 45 -10.85 -5.28 17.57
C ALA A 45 -11.53 -4.25 16.68
N VAL A 46 -12.10 -3.21 17.28
CA VAL A 46 -12.54 -2.01 16.56
C VAL A 46 -11.53 -0.91 16.81
N ILE A 47 -11.07 -0.28 15.76
CA ILE A 47 -10.24 0.92 15.84
C ILE A 47 -11.07 2.14 15.43
N ARG A 48 -10.86 3.28 16.09
CA ARG A 48 -11.26 4.58 15.58
C ARG A 48 -10.17 5.03 14.61
N VAL A 49 -10.52 5.17 13.35
CA VAL A 49 -9.58 5.58 12.29
C VAL A 49 -9.21 7.04 12.51
N THR A 50 -7.93 7.35 12.52
CA THR A 50 -7.40 8.71 12.63
C THR A 50 -6.87 9.23 11.31
N LEU A 51 -6.41 8.31 10.44
CA LEU A 51 -5.93 8.60 9.12
C LEU A 51 -6.10 7.37 8.21
N THR A 52 -6.55 7.60 6.98
CA THR A 52 -6.55 6.62 5.90
C THR A 52 -6.16 7.30 4.60
N THR A 53 -6.05 6.58 3.49
CA THR A 53 -5.69 7.15 2.21
C THR A 53 -6.55 6.61 1.07
N ILE A 54 -6.46 7.23 -0.12
CA ILE A 54 -7.00 6.72 -1.37
C ILE A 54 -5.90 5.96 -2.12
N CYS A 55 -6.21 4.75 -2.58
CA CYS A 55 -5.34 3.91 -3.39
C CYS A 55 -5.81 3.80 -4.84
N GLY A 56 -4.89 3.46 -5.76
CA GLY A 56 -5.25 3.12 -7.14
C GLY A 56 -6.27 1.98 -7.23
N THR A 57 -6.18 1.02 -6.32
CA THR A 57 -7.15 -0.09 -6.20
C THR A 57 -8.57 0.40 -5.95
N ASP A 58 -8.75 1.46 -5.14
CA ASP A 58 -10.06 2.05 -4.88
C ASP A 58 -10.67 2.66 -6.17
N LEU A 59 -9.82 3.20 -7.07
CA LEU A 59 -10.26 3.67 -8.39
C LEU A 59 -10.67 2.51 -9.31
N HIS A 60 -9.97 1.37 -9.26
CA HIS A 60 -10.36 0.18 -10.01
C HIS A 60 -11.72 -0.36 -9.53
N ILE A 61 -11.96 -0.34 -8.21
CA ILE A 61 -13.26 -0.68 -7.63
C ILE A 61 -14.32 0.30 -8.13
N LEU A 62 -14.04 1.61 -8.04
CA LEU A 62 -14.98 2.65 -8.45
C LEU A 62 -15.36 2.53 -9.94
N LYS A 63 -14.42 2.16 -10.80
CA LYS A 63 -14.68 1.93 -12.24
C LYS A 63 -15.37 0.60 -12.54
N GLY A 64 -15.53 -0.28 -11.54
CA GLY A 64 -16.10 -1.62 -11.73
C GLY A 64 -15.14 -2.63 -12.38
N GLU A 65 -13.85 -2.31 -12.43
CA GLU A 65 -12.79 -3.21 -12.92
C GLU A 65 -12.47 -4.31 -11.90
N TYR A 66 -12.77 -4.07 -10.63
CA TYR A 66 -12.70 -5.03 -9.53
C TYR A 66 -14.11 -5.32 -8.99
N PRO A 67 -14.55 -6.58 -8.93
CA PRO A 67 -15.91 -6.95 -8.54
C PRO A 67 -16.08 -6.91 -7.00
N VAL A 68 -16.37 -5.73 -6.47
CA VAL A 68 -16.72 -5.53 -5.07
C VAL A 68 -18.24 -5.42 -4.93
N LYS A 69 -18.77 -6.04 -3.87
CA LYS A 69 -20.22 -6.02 -3.59
C LYS A 69 -20.68 -4.60 -3.21
N PRO A 70 -21.73 -4.06 -3.86
CA PRO A 70 -22.35 -2.81 -3.42
C PRO A 70 -22.82 -2.89 -1.96
N GLY A 71 -22.71 -1.76 -1.25
CA GLY A 71 -23.02 -1.65 0.17
C GLY A 71 -21.81 -1.79 1.09
N LEU A 72 -20.62 -2.12 0.57
CA LEU A 72 -19.39 -2.15 1.36
C LEU A 72 -18.77 -0.75 1.48
N VAL A 73 -18.16 -0.49 2.63
CA VAL A 73 -17.22 0.62 2.82
C VAL A 73 -15.92 0.25 2.12
N ILE A 74 -15.33 1.17 1.34
CA ILE A 74 -14.07 0.95 0.64
C ILE A 74 -12.87 1.51 1.43
N GLY A 75 -11.64 1.32 0.90
CA GLY A 75 -10.38 1.72 1.54
C GLY A 75 -9.74 0.60 2.37
N HIS A 76 -8.41 0.59 2.39
CA HIS A 76 -7.65 -0.53 2.99
C HIS A 76 -6.32 -0.09 3.65
N GLU A 77 -6.10 1.20 3.87
CA GLU A 77 -4.86 1.73 4.45
C GLU A 77 -5.14 2.47 5.79
N PRO A 78 -5.49 1.77 6.88
CA PRO A 78 -5.90 2.41 8.13
C PRO A 78 -4.76 2.63 9.12
N VAL A 79 -4.78 3.80 9.73
CA VAL A 79 -4.15 4.12 11.02
C VAL A 79 -5.24 4.54 11.98
N GLY A 80 -5.12 4.20 13.25
CA GLY A 80 -6.11 4.61 14.24
C GLY A 80 -5.70 4.27 15.66
N VAL A 81 -6.66 4.43 16.55
CA VAL A 81 -6.52 4.05 17.96
C VAL A 81 -7.53 2.95 18.30
N ILE A 82 -7.13 2.03 19.14
CA ILE A 82 -8.02 0.94 19.59
C ILE A 82 -9.19 1.56 20.34
N HIS A 83 -10.40 1.31 19.83
CA HIS A 83 -11.66 1.77 20.42
C HIS A 83 -12.29 0.70 21.32
N GLU A 84 -12.34 -0.55 20.84
CA GLU A 84 -12.91 -1.68 21.57
C GLU A 84 -12.14 -2.96 21.23
N LEU A 85 -11.96 -3.83 22.21
CA LEU A 85 -11.27 -5.11 22.08
C LEU A 85 -12.25 -6.26 22.30
N GLY A 86 -12.27 -7.21 21.37
CA GLY A 86 -12.89 -8.52 21.59
C GLY A 86 -12.09 -9.38 22.57
N THR A 87 -12.69 -10.48 23.00
CA THR A 87 -12.01 -11.43 23.91
C THR A 87 -10.87 -12.17 23.23
N GLY A 88 -9.89 -12.65 24.00
CA GLY A 88 -8.78 -13.48 23.50
C GLY A 88 -7.59 -12.69 22.94
N LEU A 89 -7.60 -11.36 23.02
CA LEU A 89 -6.46 -10.51 22.65
C LEU A 89 -5.58 -10.24 23.87
N SER A 90 -4.27 -10.17 23.64
CA SER A 90 -3.27 -9.88 24.68
C SER A 90 -2.27 -8.81 24.23
N GLY A 91 -1.80 -8.02 25.20
CA GLY A 91 -0.80 -6.98 24.94
C GLY A 91 -1.36 -5.70 24.31
N TYR A 92 -2.69 -5.52 24.25
CA TYR A 92 -3.35 -4.31 23.74
C TYR A 92 -4.26 -3.69 24.81
N ALA A 93 -4.42 -2.38 24.73
CA ALA A 93 -5.35 -1.60 25.54
C ALA A 93 -6.17 -0.65 24.64
N VAL A 94 -7.36 -0.29 25.08
CA VAL A 94 -8.14 0.78 24.47
C VAL A 94 -7.34 2.07 24.55
N GLY A 95 -7.23 2.80 23.43
CA GLY A 95 -6.41 4.00 23.29
C GLY A 95 -5.02 3.75 22.71
N ASP A 96 -4.56 2.50 22.56
CA ASP A 96 -3.29 2.21 21.89
C ASP A 96 -3.32 2.68 20.42
N PRO A 97 -2.35 3.46 19.94
CA PRO A 97 -2.22 3.79 18.54
C PRO A 97 -1.75 2.58 17.74
N VAL A 98 -2.38 2.32 16.59
CA VAL A 98 -2.10 1.13 15.78
C VAL A 98 -2.13 1.42 14.29
N LEU A 99 -1.24 0.74 13.57
CA LEU A 99 -1.20 0.60 12.13
C LEU A 99 -1.72 -0.79 11.75
N VAL A 100 -2.58 -0.87 10.74
CA VAL A 100 -3.08 -2.14 10.20
C VAL A 100 -2.74 -2.22 8.71
N GLY A 101 -2.12 -3.32 8.29
CA GLY A 101 -1.79 -3.53 6.89
C GLY A 101 -3.03 -3.79 6.03
N ALA A 102 -2.96 -3.43 4.74
CA ALA A 102 -4.00 -3.71 3.75
C ALA A 102 -4.32 -5.21 3.64
N ILE A 103 -3.32 -6.04 3.86
CA ILE A 103 -3.44 -7.50 3.95
C ILE A 103 -3.58 -7.90 5.41
N THR A 104 -4.67 -8.58 5.73
CA THR A 104 -5.06 -9.00 7.08
C THR A 104 -5.11 -10.53 7.19
N PRO A 105 -3.94 -11.18 7.34
CA PRO A 105 -3.84 -12.64 7.46
C PRO A 105 -4.48 -13.15 8.76
N CYS A 106 -4.96 -14.42 8.74
CA CYS A 106 -5.44 -15.06 9.97
C CYS A 106 -4.29 -15.58 10.85
N GLY A 107 -3.10 -15.75 10.29
CA GLY A 107 -1.93 -16.25 11.01
C GLY A 107 -1.87 -17.77 11.23
N GLN A 108 -2.90 -18.54 10.82
CA GLN A 108 -3.01 -19.96 11.19
C GLN A 108 -3.35 -20.91 10.03
N CYS A 109 -3.79 -20.42 8.87
CA CYS A 109 -4.04 -21.30 7.71
C CYS A 109 -2.73 -21.67 7.02
N ASN A 110 -2.77 -22.69 6.17
CA ASN A 110 -1.59 -23.19 5.47
C ASN A 110 -0.82 -22.09 4.72
N TYR A 111 -1.52 -21.19 4.03
CA TYR A 111 -0.89 -20.05 3.34
C TYR A 111 -0.14 -19.14 4.32
N CYS A 112 -0.75 -18.79 5.46
CA CYS A 112 -0.09 -17.95 6.47
C CYS A 112 1.13 -18.65 7.08
N LEU A 113 1.04 -19.95 7.36
CA LEU A 113 2.14 -20.74 7.92
C LEU A 113 3.30 -20.94 6.93
N SER A 114 3.00 -20.92 5.62
CA SER A 114 4.01 -20.96 4.55
C SER A 114 4.62 -19.58 4.22
N GLY A 115 4.09 -18.49 4.83
CA GLY A 115 4.56 -17.13 4.54
C GLY A 115 3.80 -16.42 3.41
N ASP A 116 2.83 -17.07 2.78
CA ASP A 116 2.01 -16.53 1.70
C ASP A 116 0.79 -15.76 2.24
N TRP A 117 1.03 -14.81 3.11
CA TRP A 117 -0.02 -14.11 3.89
C TRP A 117 -1.04 -13.39 3.03
N SER A 118 -0.65 -12.89 1.88
CA SER A 118 -1.55 -12.26 0.91
C SER A 118 -2.58 -13.23 0.34
N GLN A 119 -2.28 -14.54 0.37
CA GLN A 119 -3.14 -15.62 -0.09
C GLN A 119 -3.90 -16.29 1.07
N CYS A 120 -4.03 -15.64 2.22
CA CYS A 120 -4.72 -16.18 3.41
C CYS A 120 -6.11 -16.72 3.08
N GLY A 121 -6.31 -18.02 3.25
CA GLY A 121 -7.59 -18.68 2.98
C GLY A 121 -7.89 -18.97 1.51
N GLY A 122 -7.01 -18.58 0.58
CA GLY A 122 -7.16 -18.78 -0.86
C GLY A 122 -6.65 -17.59 -1.69
N PRO A 123 -6.82 -17.63 -3.01
CA PRO A 123 -6.35 -16.56 -3.89
C PRO A 123 -6.80 -15.18 -3.45
N ILE A 124 -5.85 -14.26 -3.27
CA ILE A 124 -6.03 -12.88 -2.78
C ILE A 124 -6.83 -12.73 -1.47
N GLY A 125 -7.09 -13.84 -0.74
CA GLY A 125 -7.96 -13.84 0.44
C GLY A 125 -7.41 -13.09 1.66
N GLY A 126 -6.15 -12.66 1.63
CA GLY A 126 -5.58 -11.75 2.61
C GLY A 126 -6.04 -10.29 2.45
N TRP A 127 -6.45 -9.89 1.26
CA TRP A 127 -7.03 -8.57 1.02
C TRP A 127 -8.52 -8.58 1.35
N LYS A 128 -8.88 -8.12 2.53
CA LYS A 128 -10.25 -8.14 3.05
C LYS A 128 -10.92 -6.77 3.06
N PHE A 129 -10.22 -5.74 3.56
CA PHE A 129 -10.77 -4.40 3.69
C PHE A 129 -11.15 -3.80 2.34
N GLY A 130 -12.37 -3.30 2.23
CA GLY A 130 -12.92 -2.71 1.02
C GLY A 130 -13.11 -3.70 -0.13
N ASN A 131 -12.95 -5.01 0.12
CA ASN A 131 -13.11 -6.08 -0.85
C ASN A 131 -14.20 -7.08 -0.40
N THR A 132 -13.99 -7.75 0.73
CA THR A 132 -14.93 -8.77 1.26
C THR A 132 -15.59 -8.34 2.57
N ILE A 133 -14.99 -7.39 3.29
CA ILE A 133 -15.52 -6.75 4.49
C ILE A 133 -15.41 -5.23 4.37
N ASN A 134 -16.10 -4.49 5.23
CA ASN A 134 -16.01 -3.04 5.26
C ASN A 134 -14.57 -2.56 5.44
N GLY A 135 -14.23 -1.50 4.72
CA GLY A 135 -12.89 -0.92 4.64
C GLY A 135 -12.69 0.29 5.55
N ALA A 136 -11.57 0.97 5.31
CA ALA A 136 -10.97 1.95 6.20
C ALA A 136 -11.42 3.41 5.97
N GLN A 137 -12.16 3.70 4.90
CA GLN A 137 -12.65 5.07 4.64
C GLN A 137 -13.93 5.32 5.46
N ALA A 138 -13.78 5.25 6.79
CA ALA A 138 -14.82 5.38 7.79
C ALA A 138 -14.24 5.86 9.13
N GLU A 139 -15.09 6.33 10.04
CA GLU A 139 -14.67 6.74 11.39
C GLU A 139 -14.23 5.55 12.27
N PHE A 140 -14.79 4.36 12.03
CA PHE A 140 -14.42 3.13 12.76
C PHE A 140 -14.26 1.96 11.80
N LEU A 141 -13.34 1.06 12.15
CA LEU A 141 -13.03 -0.13 11.37
C LEU A 141 -12.94 -1.36 12.27
N LEU A 142 -13.64 -2.43 11.90
CA LEU A 142 -13.46 -3.74 12.50
C LEU A 142 -12.24 -4.44 11.92
N VAL A 143 -11.28 -4.79 12.78
CA VAL A 143 -10.07 -5.51 12.40
C VAL A 143 -10.19 -6.98 12.78
N PRO A 144 -10.31 -7.89 11.81
CA PRO A 144 -10.35 -9.32 12.07
C PRO A 144 -8.96 -9.85 12.44
N ASN A 145 -8.91 -10.95 13.21
CA ASN A 145 -7.67 -11.58 13.64
C ASN A 145 -6.68 -10.55 14.23
N ALA A 146 -7.18 -9.71 15.11
CA ALA A 146 -6.49 -8.51 15.59
C ALA A 146 -5.11 -8.79 16.19
N GLN A 147 -4.94 -9.97 16.84
CA GLN A 147 -3.65 -10.39 17.39
C GLN A 147 -2.55 -10.51 16.32
N ALA A 148 -2.91 -10.86 15.08
CA ALA A 148 -1.99 -10.98 13.96
C ALA A 148 -1.81 -9.68 13.16
N ASN A 149 -2.72 -8.71 13.31
CA ASN A 149 -2.84 -7.57 12.40
C ASN A 149 -2.63 -6.20 13.03
N LEU A 150 -2.84 -6.03 14.32
CA LEU A 150 -2.59 -4.75 14.99
C LEU A 150 -1.10 -4.58 15.28
N ALA A 151 -0.46 -3.61 14.64
CA ALA A 151 0.90 -3.19 14.94
C ALA A 151 0.86 -1.90 15.76
N LYS A 152 1.31 -1.93 17.02
CA LYS A 152 1.40 -0.72 17.84
C LYS A 152 2.35 0.28 17.22
N ILE A 153 1.93 1.53 17.14
CA ILE A 153 2.77 2.63 16.66
C ILE A 153 3.61 3.11 17.85
N PRO A 154 4.95 3.19 17.72
CA PRO A 154 5.80 3.82 18.72
C PRO A 154 5.42 5.28 18.98
N ASP A 155 5.56 5.76 20.22
CA ASP A 155 5.18 7.11 20.64
C ASP A 155 5.92 8.24 19.90
N ASP A 156 7.06 7.93 19.30
CA ASP A 156 7.89 8.84 18.52
C ASP A 156 7.53 8.90 17.03
N LEU A 157 6.47 8.19 16.59
CA LEU A 157 5.98 8.21 15.21
C LEU A 157 4.57 8.79 15.13
N SER A 158 4.33 9.62 14.11
CA SER A 158 3.00 10.14 13.79
C SER A 158 2.25 9.28 12.78
N ASP A 159 0.93 9.48 12.69
CA ASP A 159 0.06 8.79 11.72
C ASP A 159 0.53 9.00 10.27
N GLU A 160 0.96 10.23 9.92
CA GLU A 160 1.45 10.56 8.57
C GLU A 160 2.77 9.87 8.23
N GLN A 161 3.59 9.55 9.24
CA GLN A 161 4.83 8.81 9.02
C GLN A 161 4.58 7.34 8.71
N VAL A 162 3.47 6.78 9.19
CA VAL A 162 3.23 5.34 9.13
C VAL A 162 2.11 4.89 8.20
N VAL A 163 1.13 5.76 7.88
CA VAL A 163 -0.07 5.35 7.11
C VAL A 163 0.29 4.70 5.77
N LEU A 164 1.30 5.20 5.07
CA LEU A 164 1.71 4.65 3.77
C LEU A 164 2.44 3.30 3.87
N LEU A 165 2.78 2.86 5.09
CA LEU A 165 3.35 1.54 5.34
C LEU A 165 2.29 0.44 5.20
N ALA A 166 1.00 0.78 5.41
CA ALA A 166 -0.11 -0.16 5.38
C ALA A 166 -0.19 -0.93 4.05
N ASP A 167 0.06 -0.25 2.91
CA ASP A 167 -0.02 -0.83 1.58
C ASP A 167 1.18 -0.48 0.71
N ILE A 168 1.26 0.78 0.23
CA ILE A 168 2.18 1.12 -0.88
C ILE A 168 3.64 0.87 -0.54
N ALA A 169 4.08 1.14 0.69
CA ALA A 169 5.45 0.86 1.09
C ALA A 169 5.68 -0.65 1.26
N SER A 170 4.74 -1.37 1.88
CA SER A 170 4.83 -2.82 2.00
C SER A 170 4.91 -3.48 0.63
N THR A 171 4.06 -3.06 -0.31
CA THR A 171 4.01 -3.55 -1.69
C THR A 171 5.29 -3.18 -2.46
N GLY A 172 5.66 -1.91 -2.49
CA GLY A 172 6.82 -1.44 -3.26
C GLY A 172 8.14 -2.03 -2.76
N ILE A 173 8.37 -2.07 -1.45
CA ILE A 173 9.58 -2.69 -0.88
C ILE A 173 9.60 -4.20 -1.17
N SER A 174 8.45 -4.88 -1.13
CA SER A 174 8.37 -6.30 -1.45
C SER A 174 8.75 -6.62 -2.89
N ALA A 175 8.62 -5.67 -3.82
CA ALA A 175 9.10 -5.86 -5.19
C ALA A 175 10.61 -6.05 -5.23
N ALA A 176 11.35 -5.26 -4.48
CA ALA A 176 12.80 -5.40 -4.38
C ALA A 176 13.19 -6.69 -3.62
N GLU A 177 12.37 -7.10 -2.64
CA GLU A 177 12.58 -8.36 -1.90
C GLU A 177 12.35 -9.58 -2.80
N SER A 178 11.22 -9.66 -3.51
CA SER A 178 10.86 -10.77 -4.39
C SER A 178 11.71 -10.80 -5.67
N GLY A 179 12.10 -9.61 -6.18
CA GLY A 179 13.10 -9.46 -7.24
C GLY A 179 14.51 -9.91 -6.80
N ASN A 180 14.69 -10.19 -5.50
CA ASN A 180 15.95 -10.60 -4.89
C ASN A 180 17.11 -9.60 -5.18
N VAL A 181 16.81 -8.32 -5.07
CA VAL A 181 17.80 -7.24 -5.22
C VAL A 181 18.95 -7.46 -4.24
N LYS A 182 20.18 -7.44 -4.75
CA LYS A 182 21.42 -7.66 -4.00
C LYS A 182 22.28 -6.40 -3.98
N LEU A 183 23.27 -6.42 -3.10
CA LEU A 183 24.26 -5.36 -3.02
C LEU A 183 24.97 -5.18 -4.38
N GLY A 184 24.93 -3.95 -4.90
CA GLY A 184 25.57 -3.58 -6.16
C GLY A 184 24.76 -3.82 -7.43
N ASP A 185 23.56 -4.43 -7.35
CA ASP A 185 22.69 -4.67 -8.51
C ASP A 185 22.28 -3.37 -9.22
N ALA A 186 22.12 -3.45 -10.53
CA ALA A 186 21.42 -2.45 -11.34
C ALA A 186 19.92 -2.78 -11.36
N VAL A 187 19.07 -1.81 -11.01
CA VAL A 187 17.61 -1.99 -10.92
C VAL A 187 16.92 -0.93 -11.78
N ALA A 188 15.97 -1.35 -12.63
CA ALA A 188 15.06 -0.46 -13.34
C ALA A 188 13.65 -0.55 -12.75
N VAL A 189 13.01 0.59 -12.46
CA VAL A 189 11.64 0.64 -11.94
C VAL A 189 10.75 1.38 -12.92
N PHE A 190 9.79 0.68 -13.51
CA PHE A 190 8.85 1.19 -14.50
C PHE A 190 7.60 1.75 -13.83
N ALA A 191 7.32 3.03 -14.11
CA ALA A 191 6.34 3.91 -13.50
C ALA A 191 6.68 4.29 -12.05
N GLN A 192 6.55 5.60 -11.76
CA GLN A 192 6.81 6.18 -10.45
C GLN A 192 5.52 6.73 -9.82
N GLY A 193 4.44 5.93 -9.91
CA GLY A 193 3.30 6.10 -9.03
C GLY A 193 3.67 5.77 -7.58
N PRO A 194 2.73 5.86 -6.62
CA PRO A 194 3.03 5.63 -5.20
C PRO A 194 3.78 4.32 -4.92
N ILE A 195 3.38 3.23 -5.59
CA ILE A 195 4.03 1.91 -5.45
C ILE A 195 5.43 1.91 -6.05
N GLY A 196 5.61 2.48 -7.26
CA GLY A 196 6.90 2.56 -7.93
C GLY A 196 7.92 3.41 -7.15
N LEU A 197 7.50 4.52 -6.55
CA LEU A 197 8.32 5.33 -5.65
C LEU A 197 8.79 4.53 -4.44
N CYS A 198 7.90 3.74 -3.83
CA CYS A 198 8.26 2.83 -2.74
C CYS A 198 9.15 1.67 -3.20
N ALA A 199 8.99 1.19 -4.45
CA ALA A 199 9.87 0.17 -5.04
C ALA A 199 11.27 0.72 -5.29
N THR A 200 11.39 1.97 -5.76
CA THR A 200 12.66 2.70 -5.89
C THR A 200 13.38 2.81 -4.55
N ALA A 201 12.66 3.23 -3.50
CA ALA A 201 13.21 3.25 -2.14
C ALA A 201 13.60 1.84 -1.65
N GLY A 202 12.77 0.84 -1.93
CA GLY A 202 13.02 -0.56 -1.61
C GLY A 202 14.30 -1.10 -2.26
N ALA A 203 14.53 -0.79 -3.54
CA ALA A 203 15.75 -1.16 -4.24
C ALA A 203 17.00 -0.58 -3.56
N ARG A 204 16.96 0.69 -3.17
CA ARG A 204 18.03 1.32 -2.39
C ARG A 204 18.25 0.69 -1.03
N LEU A 205 17.19 0.45 -0.28
CA LEU A 205 17.25 -0.20 1.04
C LEU A 205 17.85 -1.60 0.95
N ARG A 206 17.65 -2.30 -0.17
CA ARG A 206 18.21 -3.63 -0.45
C ARG A 206 19.65 -3.61 -0.92
N GLY A 207 20.21 -2.40 -1.20
CA GLY A 207 21.61 -2.24 -1.56
C GLY A 207 21.88 -2.17 -3.07
N ALA A 208 20.87 -1.85 -3.89
CA ALA A 208 21.09 -1.59 -5.32
C ALA A 208 22.19 -0.54 -5.51
N GLY A 209 23.17 -0.85 -6.37
CA GLY A 209 24.27 0.05 -6.70
C GLY A 209 23.87 1.12 -7.71
N PHE A 210 22.88 0.80 -8.56
CA PHE A 210 22.38 1.72 -9.58
C PHE A 210 20.86 1.54 -9.74
N VAL A 211 20.10 2.62 -9.56
CA VAL A 211 18.64 2.61 -9.66
C VAL A 211 18.19 3.57 -10.75
N ILE A 212 17.52 3.04 -11.77
CA ILE A 212 16.96 3.76 -12.91
C ILE A 212 15.44 3.79 -12.74
N ALA A 213 14.85 4.98 -12.71
CA ALA A 213 13.39 5.16 -12.66
C ALA A 213 12.87 5.61 -14.03
N VAL A 214 11.84 4.94 -14.54
CA VAL A 214 11.16 5.31 -15.79
C VAL A 214 9.90 6.09 -15.45
N GLU A 215 9.86 7.38 -15.84
CA GLU A 215 8.74 8.28 -15.54
C GLU A 215 8.80 9.52 -16.42
N SER A 216 7.64 10.02 -16.85
CA SER A 216 7.53 11.25 -17.64
C SER A 216 6.90 12.43 -16.88
N ASP A 217 6.15 12.15 -15.80
CA ASP A 217 5.61 13.21 -14.95
C ASP A 217 6.73 13.88 -14.13
N PRO A 218 6.93 15.20 -14.24
CA PRO A 218 8.06 15.87 -13.61
C PRO A 218 7.99 15.85 -12.07
N VAL A 219 6.79 15.85 -11.47
CA VAL A 219 6.62 15.79 -10.02
C VAL A 219 7.04 14.41 -9.50
N ARG A 220 6.61 13.35 -10.19
CA ARG A 220 6.97 11.97 -9.84
C ARG A 220 8.43 11.68 -10.12
N ALA A 221 8.98 12.20 -11.22
CA ALA A 221 10.41 12.09 -11.54
C ALA A 221 11.28 12.74 -10.45
N ALA A 222 10.93 13.97 -10.02
CA ALA A 222 11.61 14.62 -8.90
C ALA A 222 11.49 13.83 -7.60
N MET A 223 10.31 13.24 -7.33
CA MET A 223 10.10 12.40 -6.15
C MET A 223 10.90 11.09 -6.23
N ALA A 224 11.02 10.47 -7.42
CA ALA A 224 11.83 9.27 -7.61
C ALA A 224 13.31 9.53 -7.28
N LYS A 225 13.85 10.70 -7.62
CA LYS A 225 15.19 11.13 -7.18
C LYS A 225 15.29 11.15 -5.64
N ARG A 226 14.31 11.71 -4.96
CA ARG A 226 14.28 11.73 -3.48
C ARG A 226 14.18 10.33 -2.89
N MET A 227 13.48 9.42 -3.55
CA MET A 227 13.35 8.02 -3.13
C MET A 227 14.59 7.18 -3.47
N GLY A 228 15.59 7.74 -4.14
CA GLY A 228 16.89 7.11 -4.36
C GLY A 228 17.18 6.67 -5.80
N ALA A 229 16.41 7.12 -6.79
CA ALA A 229 16.78 6.91 -8.19
C ALA A 229 18.04 7.72 -8.57
N ASP A 230 18.99 7.07 -9.22
CA ASP A 230 20.21 7.73 -9.74
C ASP A 230 19.93 8.44 -11.07
N VAL A 231 19.09 7.82 -11.91
CA VAL A 231 18.73 8.35 -13.23
C VAL A 231 17.24 8.26 -13.43
N ILE A 232 16.66 9.26 -14.08
CA ILE A 232 15.30 9.24 -14.59
C ILE A 232 15.38 9.05 -16.11
N VAL A 233 14.63 8.09 -16.62
CA VAL A 233 14.41 7.89 -18.05
C VAL A 233 13.00 8.35 -18.38
N ASP A 234 12.90 9.43 -19.13
CA ASP A 234 11.62 9.95 -19.63
C ASP A 234 11.29 9.23 -20.95
N HIS A 235 10.31 8.33 -20.85
CA HIS A 235 9.86 7.50 -21.97
C HIS A 235 9.15 8.28 -23.08
N THR A 236 8.86 9.57 -22.89
CA THR A 236 8.29 10.44 -23.93
C THR A 236 9.35 11.09 -24.80
N HIS A 237 10.60 11.12 -24.33
CA HIS A 237 11.73 11.73 -25.01
C HIS A 237 12.75 10.71 -25.56
N ALA A 238 12.73 9.48 -25.06
CA ALA A 238 13.64 8.43 -25.49
C ALA A 238 12.96 7.06 -25.37
N ASP A 239 13.38 6.10 -26.19
CA ASP A 239 13.03 4.70 -25.96
C ASP A 239 13.64 4.22 -24.64
N ALA A 240 12.78 3.83 -23.71
CA ALA A 240 13.21 3.47 -22.36
C ALA A 240 14.11 2.22 -22.34
N VAL A 241 13.89 1.27 -23.26
CA VAL A 241 14.69 0.04 -23.34
C VAL A 241 16.09 0.35 -23.86
N GLU A 242 16.17 1.11 -24.95
CA GLU A 242 17.46 1.53 -25.53
C GLU A 242 18.28 2.35 -24.54
N GLU A 243 17.65 3.30 -23.86
CA GLU A 243 18.33 4.18 -22.90
C GLU A 243 18.82 3.40 -21.66
N ILE A 244 18.02 2.49 -21.09
CA ILE A 244 18.44 1.64 -19.97
C ILE A 244 19.60 0.74 -20.40
N ARG A 245 19.54 0.15 -21.61
CA ARG A 245 20.65 -0.64 -22.14
C ARG A 245 21.91 0.20 -22.32
N ARG A 246 21.80 1.40 -22.85
CA ARG A 246 22.93 2.35 -22.98
C ARG A 246 23.55 2.66 -21.60
N LEU A 247 22.74 2.97 -20.61
CA LEU A 247 23.16 3.28 -19.24
C LEU A 247 23.86 2.09 -18.54
N THR A 248 23.53 0.87 -18.95
CA THR A 248 24.12 -0.38 -18.39
C THR A 248 25.21 -0.97 -19.29
N GLY A 249 25.74 -0.21 -20.25
CA GLY A 249 26.79 -0.67 -21.17
C GLY A 249 26.37 -1.86 -22.04
N GLY A 250 25.10 -1.92 -22.43
CA GLY A 250 24.51 -2.97 -23.26
C GLY A 250 24.12 -4.25 -22.50
N LYS A 251 24.50 -4.39 -21.21
CA LYS A 251 24.27 -5.60 -20.44
C LYS A 251 22.80 -5.78 -19.99
N GLY A 252 22.10 -4.68 -19.72
CA GLY A 252 20.80 -4.68 -19.07
C GLY A 252 20.90 -4.66 -17.54
N VAL A 253 19.75 -4.73 -16.86
CA VAL A 253 19.64 -4.67 -15.40
C VAL A 253 19.53 -6.06 -14.77
N ASP A 254 19.93 -6.17 -13.50
CA ASP A 254 19.78 -7.39 -12.70
C ASP A 254 18.30 -7.65 -12.35
N VAL A 255 17.60 -6.57 -12.01
CA VAL A 255 16.19 -6.62 -11.64
C VAL A 255 15.43 -5.50 -12.35
N ALA A 256 14.32 -5.85 -12.98
CA ALA A 256 13.34 -4.88 -13.48
C ALA A 256 12.07 -4.99 -12.61
N ILE A 257 11.58 -3.86 -12.11
CA ILE A 257 10.34 -3.80 -11.32
C ILE A 257 9.28 -3.13 -12.18
N GLU A 258 8.17 -3.84 -12.40
CA GLU A 258 7.02 -3.32 -13.13
C GLU A 258 5.91 -2.94 -12.13
N ALA A 259 5.54 -1.64 -12.09
CA ALA A 259 4.64 -1.08 -11.09
C ALA A 259 3.44 -0.31 -11.70
N LEU A 260 3.04 -0.64 -12.93
CA LEU A 260 1.90 -0.01 -13.63
C LEU A 260 0.79 -1.00 -13.97
N GLY A 261 1.13 -2.17 -14.52
CA GLY A 261 0.16 -3.20 -14.91
C GLY A 261 -0.31 -3.11 -16.37
N THR A 262 0.58 -2.74 -17.31
CA THR A 262 0.27 -2.74 -18.74
C THR A 262 1.16 -3.72 -19.50
N GLN A 263 0.67 -4.21 -20.64
CA GLN A 263 1.46 -5.07 -21.53
C GLN A 263 2.77 -4.39 -21.95
N ALA A 264 2.70 -3.11 -22.31
CA ALA A 264 3.87 -2.36 -22.77
C ALA A 264 4.95 -2.25 -21.69
N THR A 265 4.61 -1.92 -20.44
CA THR A 265 5.58 -1.84 -19.35
C THR A 265 6.12 -3.20 -18.95
N PHE A 266 5.31 -4.25 -19.02
CA PHE A 266 5.75 -5.63 -18.80
C PHE A 266 6.81 -6.06 -19.84
N GLU A 267 6.55 -5.79 -21.14
CA GLU A 267 7.48 -6.10 -22.22
C GLU A 267 8.79 -5.31 -22.07
N SER A 268 8.69 -4.00 -21.84
CA SER A 268 9.86 -3.14 -21.64
C SER A 268 10.70 -3.61 -20.44
N ALA A 269 10.03 -3.96 -19.34
CA ALA A 269 10.71 -4.47 -18.14
C ALA A 269 11.41 -5.82 -18.39
N LEU A 270 10.84 -6.68 -19.22
CA LEU A 270 11.49 -7.94 -19.62
C LEU A 270 12.66 -7.70 -20.58
N GLN A 271 12.51 -6.76 -21.54
CA GLN A 271 13.53 -6.43 -22.52
C GLN A 271 14.81 -5.84 -21.93
N VAL A 272 14.69 -5.10 -20.81
CA VAL A 272 15.87 -4.46 -20.19
C VAL A 272 16.67 -5.40 -19.29
N LEU A 273 16.19 -6.61 -19.02
CA LEU A 273 16.91 -7.57 -18.19
C LEU A 273 18.20 -8.04 -18.86
N ARG A 274 19.23 -8.24 -18.06
CA ARG A 274 20.36 -9.08 -18.48
C ARG A 274 19.94 -10.54 -18.49
N ALA A 275 20.71 -11.41 -19.13
CA ALA A 275 20.52 -12.84 -19.02
C ALA A 275 20.57 -13.27 -17.53
N GLY A 276 19.66 -14.12 -17.11
CA GLY A 276 19.48 -14.55 -15.73
C GLY A 276 18.89 -13.50 -14.78
N GLY A 277 18.44 -12.35 -15.32
CA GLY A 277 17.79 -11.27 -14.55
C GLY A 277 16.37 -11.62 -14.09
N THR A 278 15.84 -10.84 -13.18
CA THR A 278 14.49 -11.03 -12.59
C THR A 278 13.56 -9.88 -12.93
N LEU A 279 12.39 -10.18 -13.51
CA LEU A 279 11.25 -9.27 -13.58
C LEU A 279 10.41 -9.46 -12.33
N SER A 280 10.28 -8.42 -11.51
CA SER A 280 9.36 -8.36 -10.35
C SER A 280 8.16 -7.49 -10.72
N SER A 281 7.00 -8.12 -10.89
CA SER A 281 5.78 -7.43 -11.32
C SER A 281 4.80 -7.27 -10.17
N LEU A 282 4.41 -6.00 -9.94
CA LEU A 282 3.42 -5.58 -8.94
C LEU A 282 2.15 -5.03 -9.61
N GLY A 283 2.20 -4.78 -10.90
CA GLY A 283 1.11 -4.17 -11.64
C GLY A 283 -0.16 -5.00 -11.57
N VAL A 284 -1.31 -4.33 -11.53
CA VAL A 284 -2.62 -4.97 -11.65
C VAL A 284 -3.01 -4.93 -13.11
N TYR A 285 -3.00 -6.09 -13.76
CA TYR A 285 -3.32 -6.19 -15.18
C TYR A 285 -4.80 -6.40 -15.38
N SER A 286 -5.38 -5.64 -16.32
CA SER A 286 -6.72 -5.87 -16.83
C SER A 286 -6.63 -6.46 -18.23
N GLY A 287 -7.22 -7.65 -18.46
CA GLY A 287 -7.22 -8.33 -19.75
C GLY A 287 -6.11 -9.38 -19.89
N LYS A 288 -5.69 -9.63 -21.14
CA LYS A 288 -4.73 -10.68 -21.46
C LYS A 288 -3.30 -10.13 -21.36
N LEU A 289 -2.45 -10.81 -20.59
CA LEU A 289 -1.02 -10.59 -20.56
C LEU A 289 -0.32 -11.64 -21.42
N SER A 290 0.60 -11.21 -22.29
CA SER A 290 1.41 -12.06 -23.15
C SER A 290 2.89 -11.92 -22.79
N VAL A 291 3.62 -13.02 -22.79
CA VAL A 291 5.07 -13.03 -22.66
C VAL A 291 5.68 -13.11 -24.07
N PRO A 292 6.31 -12.06 -24.60
CA PRO A 292 6.87 -12.06 -25.93
C PRO A 292 8.10 -12.98 -26.00
N LEU A 293 8.23 -13.71 -27.12
CA LEU A 293 9.24 -14.75 -27.29
C LEU A 293 10.66 -14.18 -27.28
N GLU A 294 10.87 -13.10 -28.01
CA GLU A 294 12.20 -12.49 -28.19
C GLU A 294 12.77 -11.93 -26.88
N PRO A 295 12.09 -11.04 -26.15
CA PRO A 295 12.59 -10.54 -24.85
C PRO A 295 12.75 -11.66 -23.82
N PHE A 296 11.93 -12.69 -23.89
CA PHE A 296 12.05 -13.89 -23.03
C PHE A 296 13.19 -14.81 -23.46
N ALA A 297 13.91 -14.46 -24.55
CA ALA A 297 14.98 -15.25 -25.14
C ALA A 297 14.56 -16.69 -25.47
N ALA A 298 13.35 -16.86 -26.00
CA ALA A 298 12.75 -18.15 -26.33
C ALA A 298 12.75 -19.15 -25.17
N GLY A 299 12.72 -18.68 -23.91
CA GLY A 299 12.81 -19.52 -22.72
C GLY A 299 14.25 -19.93 -22.32
N LEU A 300 15.26 -19.42 -23.01
CA LEU A 300 16.68 -19.79 -22.80
C LEU A 300 17.47 -18.68 -22.07
N GLY A 301 16.83 -17.58 -21.68
CA GLY A 301 17.49 -16.46 -21.03
C GLY A 301 17.70 -16.61 -19.52
N ASP A 302 17.32 -17.72 -18.92
CA ASP A 302 17.36 -17.97 -17.47
C ASP A 302 16.62 -16.90 -16.64
N HIS A 303 15.68 -16.17 -17.26
CA HIS A 303 14.89 -15.14 -16.62
C HIS A 303 13.94 -15.68 -15.57
N LYS A 304 13.75 -14.91 -14.50
CA LYS A 304 12.71 -15.15 -13.51
C LYS A 304 11.63 -14.11 -13.65
N ILE A 305 10.37 -14.53 -13.63
CA ILE A 305 9.22 -13.64 -13.56
C ILE A 305 8.51 -13.95 -12.25
N VAL A 306 8.47 -12.97 -11.35
CA VAL A 306 7.82 -13.08 -10.05
C VAL A 306 6.72 -12.04 -9.92
N THR A 307 5.61 -12.43 -9.32
CA THR A 307 4.51 -11.50 -8.99
C THR A 307 4.37 -11.43 -7.49
N THR A 308 4.00 -10.27 -6.98
CA THR A 308 3.87 -10.06 -5.55
C THR A 308 2.63 -9.23 -5.25
N LEU A 309 1.74 -9.78 -4.41
CA LEU A 309 0.71 -8.99 -3.74
C LEU A 309 1.28 -8.49 -2.40
N CYS A 310 0.78 -7.39 -1.89
CA CYS A 310 1.22 -6.74 -0.65
C CYS A 310 1.41 -7.75 0.51
N PRO A 311 2.59 -7.85 1.12
CA PRO A 311 2.76 -8.56 2.38
C PRO A 311 2.07 -7.80 3.52
N GLY A 312 1.51 -8.54 4.51
CA GLY A 312 0.77 -7.95 5.62
C GLY A 312 1.11 -8.54 6.98
N GLY A 313 0.23 -8.26 7.94
CA GLY A 313 0.38 -8.68 9.33
C GLY A 313 1.25 -7.74 10.18
N LYS A 314 1.07 -7.82 11.50
CA LYS A 314 1.69 -6.87 12.45
C LYS A 314 3.21 -6.84 12.40
N GLU A 315 3.87 -7.97 12.15
CA GLU A 315 5.33 -8.02 12.12
C GLU A 315 5.90 -7.31 10.88
N ARG A 316 5.21 -7.39 9.74
CA ARG A 316 5.57 -6.61 8.55
C ARG A 316 5.47 -5.11 8.85
N MET A 317 4.38 -4.67 9.44
CA MET A 317 4.17 -3.27 9.81
C MET A 317 5.21 -2.79 10.83
N ARG A 318 5.49 -3.59 11.86
CA ARG A 318 6.51 -3.28 12.86
C ARG A 318 7.89 -3.07 12.23
N ARG A 319 8.32 -3.95 11.33
CA ARG A 319 9.63 -3.82 10.65
C ARG A 319 9.71 -2.58 9.76
N LEU A 320 8.62 -2.23 9.07
CA LEU A 320 8.56 -1.04 8.25
C LEU A 320 8.61 0.23 9.12
N MET A 321 7.93 0.25 10.26
CA MET A 321 8.02 1.36 11.23
C MET A 321 9.45 1.57 11.76
N GLU A 322 10.25 0.51 11.95
CA GLU A 322 11.67 0.66 12.34
C GLU A 322 12.51 1.36 11.26
N LEU A 323 12.20 1.15 9.96
CA LEU A 323 12.88 1.90 8.89
C LEU A 323 12.59 3.39 8.97
N VAL A 324 11.34 3.75 9.28
CA VAL A 324 10.92 5.15 9.46
C VAL A 324 11.56 5.74 10.71
N ARG A 325 11.47 5.03 11.84
CA ARG A 325 11.97 5.45 13.15
C ARG A 325 13.47 5.78 13.13
N HIS A 326 14.24 4.97 12.39
CA HIS A 326 15.68 5.15 12.23
C HIS A 326 16.07 6.02 11.02
N GLY A 327 15.13 6.77 10.43
CA GLY A 327 15.39 7.69 9.33
C GLY A 327 15.88 7.04 8.03
N ARG A 328 15.59 5.74 7.84
CA ARG A 328 15.93 5.01 6.61
C ARG A 328 14.89 5.16 5.52
N LEU A 329 13.67 5.55 5.90
CA LEU A 329 12.54 5.75 5.00
C LEU A 329 11.69 6.93 5.51
N ASP A 330 11.44 7.90 4.65
CA ASP A 330 10.48 9.00 4.91
C ASP A 330 9.50 9.09 3.74
N LEU A 331 8.25 8.69 3.98
CA LEU A 331 7.19 8.68 2.99
C LEU A 331 6.24 9.88 3.10
N ARG A 332 6.38 10.75 4.10
CA ARG A 332 5.52 11.94 4.26
C ARG A 332 5.45 12.81 3.00
N PRO A 333 6.55 12.99 2.22
CA PRO A 333 6.48 13.76 1.00
C PRO A 333 5.55 13.19 -0.08
N LEU A 334 5.15 11.91 0.04
CA LEU A 334 4.19 11.29 -0.86
C LEU A 334 2.75 11.68 -0.54
N LEU A 335 2.45 12.11 0.71
CA LEU A 335 1.14 12.63 1.12
C LEU A 335 1.00 14.07 0.63
N THR A 336 0.63 14.25 -0.62
CA THR A 336 0.59 15.56 -1.27
C THR A 336 -0.68 16.34 -0.94
N HIS A 337 -1.78 15.65 -0.64
CA HIS A 337 -3.09 16.25 -0.37
C HIS A 337 -3.73 15.61 0.85
N SER A 338 -4.57 16.40 1.54
CA SER A 338 -5.33 15.94 2.72
C SER A 338 -6.73 16.51 2.70
N PHE A 339 -7.73 15.65 2.94
CA PHE A 339 -9.15 16.00 3.00
C PHE A 339 -9.78 15.40 4.25
N VAL A 340 -10.91 15.96 4.67
CA VAL A 340 -11.81 15.32 5.64
C VAL A 340 -12.75 14.35 4.92
N LEU A 341 -13.30 13.38 5.65
CA LEU A 341 -14.17 12.33 5.07
C LEU A 341 -15.35 12.90 4.27
N ASP A 342 -15.96 14.00 4.72
CA ASP A 342 -17.08 14.63 4.01
C ASP A 342 -16.70 15.19 2.63
N GLN A 343 -15.42 15.42 2.38
CA GLN A 343 -14.88 15.92 1.11
C GLN A 343 -14.30 14.80 0.22
N ILE A 344 -14.45 13.53 0.63
CA ILE A 344 -13.76 12.41 -0.01
C ILE A 344 -14.11 12.21 -1.48
N THR A 345 -15.34 12.57 -1.91
CA THR A 345 -15.74 12.47 -3.32
C THR A 345 -14.88 13.39 -4.20
N GLY A 346 -14.68 14.64 -3.80
CA GLY A 346 -13.77 15.56 -4.51
C GLY A 346 -12.29 15.09 -4.46
N ALA A 347 -11.90 14.44 -3.37
CA ALA A 347 -10.57 13.84 -3.26
C ALA A 347 -10.37 12.69 -4.28
N TYR A 348 -11.40 11.87 -4.51
CA TYR A 348 -11.39 10.85 -5.55
C TYR A 348 -11.28 11.42 -6.95
N GLU A 349 -12.01 12.49 -7.25
CA GLU A 349 -11.94 13.20 -8.55
C GLU A 349 -10.54 13.74 -8.81
N LEU A 350 -9.96 14.46 -7.83
CA LEU A 350 -8.59 14.97 -7.91
C LEU A 350 -7.57 13.86 -8.16
N PHE A 351 -7.70 12.76 -7.40
CA PHE A 351 -6.78 11.62 -7.51
C PHE A 351 -6.92 10.87 -8.85
N ALA A 352 -8.15 10.65 -9.31
CA ALA A 352 -8.45 9.97 -10.58
C ALA A 352 -7.94 10.75 -11.79
N GLU A 353 -8.09 12.07 -11.77
CA GLU A 353 -7.67 12.98 -12.84
C GLU A 353 -6.18 13.35 -12.77
N ARG A 354 -5.46 12.89 -11.74
CA ARG A 354 -4.03 13.18 -11.52
C ARG A 354 -3.72 14.69 -11.53
N ARG A 355 -4.64 15.51 -11.02
CA ARG A 355 -4.48 16.96 -10.97
C ARG A 355 -3.51 17.40 -9.86
N GLU A 356 -2.99 18.62 -9.97
CA GLU A 356 -2.23 19.33 -8.93
C GLU A 356 -1.00 18.57 -8.41
N GLY A 357 -0.40 17.71 -9.26
CA GLY A 357 0.75 16.91 -8.86
C GLY A 357 0.47 15.87 -7.78
N VAL A 358 -0.77 15.38 -7.70
CA VAL A 358 -1.19 14.40 -6.68
C VAL A 358 -0.38 13.09 -6.79
N ILE A 359 0.15 12.64 -5.65
CA ILE A 359 0.80 11.34 -5.49
C ILE A 359 -0.07 10.45 -4.58
N LYS A 360 -0.34 10.90 -3.36
CA LYS A 360 -1.23 10.22 -2.40
C LYS A 360 -2.12 11.24 -1.69
N VAL A 361 -3.34 10.83 -1.43
CA VAL A 361 -4.34 11.64 -0.74
C VAL A 361 -4.63 11.03 0.62
N ALA A 362 -4.41 11.80 1.67
CA ALA A 362 -4.78 11.46 3.04
C ALA A 362 -6.24 11.85 3.32
N ILE A 363 -6.97 10.99 4.03
CA ILE A 363 -8.34 11.23 4.47
C ILE A 363 -8.40 11.15 5.99
N ARG A 364 -8.94 12.19 6.60
CA ARG A 364 -9.22 12.24 8.05
C ARG A 364 -10.71 12.05 8.28
N PRO A 365 -11.12 10.92 8.85
CA PRO A 365 -12.54 10.66 9.16
C PRO A 365 -13.12 11.58 10.21
#